data_dc88b77af1b8de0f305af2339a4f0fa7
#
_entry.id   dc88b77af1b8de0f305af2339a4f0fa7
#
_cell.length_a   1.000
_cell.length_b   1.000
_cell.length_c   1.000
_cell.angle_alpha   90.00
_cell.angle_beta   90.00
_cell.angle_gamma   90.00
#
_symmetry.space_group_name_H-M   'P 1'
#
loop_
_entity.id
_entity.type
_entity.pdbx_description
1 polymer ?
#
loop_
_entity_poly.entity_id
_entity_poly.type
_entity_poly.pdbx_seq_one_letter_code
_entity_poly.pdbx_strand_id
1 'polypeptide(L)'
;MASDGILMPLPPNALDAASAAQFWRLFSDLAAQLVEQRGVTKSFDFVRVLLTRVDNQDTTVATVRDWINKTYEGKVLPAEIPRTTVASSSSAEFGTVFDVARYEGSQKTYKRARDAYDRVSELMEEIIRASWRRHLVA
;
A
#
# COMPACT_ATOMS: atom_id res chain seq x y z
N MET A 1 -10.75 -17.75 2.45
CA MET A 1 -10.02 -16.47 2.55
C MET A 1 -10.48 -15.74 3.81
N ALA A 2 -9.55 -15.35 4.67
CA ALA A 2 -9.86 -14.76 5.98
C ALA A 2 -9.68 -13.22 6.04
N SER A 3 -9.31 -12.58 4.94
CA SER A 3 -9.09 -11.13 4.87
C SER A 3 -10.35 -10.39 4.49
N ASP A 4 -10.63 -9.28 5.14
CA ASP A 4 -11.76 -8.39 4.85
C ASP A 4 -11.38 -7.27 3.88
N GLY A 5 -10.09 -6.94 3.79
CA GLY A 5 -9.58 -5.94 2.87
C GLY A 5 -8.19 -6.26 2.36
N ILE A 6 -7.78 -5.55 1.31
CA ILE A 6 -6.46 -5.69 0.70
C ILE A 6 -5.79 -4.32 0.63
N LEU A 7 -4.57 -4.25 1.14
CA LEU A 7 -3.64 -3.16 0.90
C LEU A 7 -2.45 -3.72 0.10
N MET A 8 -2.22 -3.19 -1.09
CA MET A 8 -1.13 -3.60 -1.97
C MET A 8 -0.03 -2.53 -2.00
N PRO A 9 1.11 -2.76 -1.35
CA PRO A 9 2.28 -1.92 -1.52
C PRO A 9 2.85 -2.08 -2.93
N LEU A 10 3.10 -0.98 -3.61
CA LEU A 10 3.55 -0.99 -5.00
C LEU A 10 4.61 0.10 -5.24
N PRO A 11 5.87 -0.28 -5.45
CA PRO A 11 6.88 0.67 -5.92
C PRO A 11 6.56 1.15 -7.35
N PRO A 12 6.67 2.45 -7.65
CA PRO A 12 6.30 3.00 -8.95
C PRO A 12 7.42 2.79 -9.99
N ASN A 13 7.68 1.55 -10.33
CA ASN A 13 8.54 1.17 -11.44
C ASN A 13 7.84 0.16 -12.36
N ALA A 14 8.30 0.04 -13.60
CA ALA A 14 7.63 -0.74 -14.63
C ALA A 14 7.57 -2.24 -14.30
N LEU A 15 8.60 -2.81 -13.69
CA LEU A 15 8.67 -4.23 -13.35
C LEU A 15 7.66 -4.59 -12.25
N ASP A 16 7.64 -3.81 -11.17
CA ASP A 16 6.69 -4.03 -10.08
C ASP A 16 5.24 -3.78 -10.54
N ALA A 17 5.01 -2.78 -11.40
CA ALA A 17 3.69 -2.53 -11.98
C ALA A 17 3.21 -3.70 -12.85
N ALA A 18 4.07 -4.30 -13.65
CA ALA A 18 3.76 -5.48 -14.44
C ALA A 18 3.46 -6.70 -13.55
N SER A 19 4.25 -6.91 -12.50
CA SER A 19 4.05 -7.98 -11.52
C SER A 19 2.72 -7.82 -10.77
N ALA A 20 2.37 -6.60 -10.38
CA ALA A 20 1.09 -6.30 -9.75
C ALA A 20 -0.10 -6.62 -10.67
N ALA A 21 -0.02 -6.25 -11.94
CA ALA A 21 -1.06 -6.56 -12.92
C ALA A 21 -1.25 -8.07 -13.10
N GLN A 22 -0.14 -8.83 -13.15
CA GLN A 22 -0.19 -10.29 -13.21
C GLN A 22 -0.79 -10.90 -11.93
N PHE A 23 -0.42 -10.40 -10.76
CA PHE A 23 -1.01 -10.82 -9.49
C PHE A 23 -2.53 -10.65 -9.49
N TRP A 24 -3.04 -9.49 -9.88
CA TRP A 24 -4.47 -9.22 -9.91
C TRP A 24 -5.22 -10.13 -10.87
N ARG A 25 -4.64 -10.44 -12.02
CA ARG A 25 -5.24 -11.38 -12.97
C ARG A 25 -5.35 -12.79 -12.37
N LEU A 26 -4.27 -13.32 -11.82
CA LEU A 26 -4.26 -14.63 -11.18
C LEU A 26 -5.20 -14.69 -9.97
N PHE A 27 -5.23 -13.64 -9.19
CA PHE A 27 -6.13 -13.52 -8.04
C PHE A 27 -7.61 -13.51 -8.45
N SER A 28 -7.95 -12.79 -9.50
CA SER A 28 -9.31 -12.74 -10.04
C SER A 28 -9.74 -14.09 -10.61
N ASP A 29 -8.83 -14.78 -11.30
CA ASP A 29 -9.10 -16.13 -11.83
C ASP A 29 -9.35 -17.13 -10.70
N LEU A 30 -8.55 -17.09 -9.64
CA LEU A 30 -8.73 -17.93 -8.45
C LEU A 30 -10.07 -17.63 -7.76
N ALA A 31 -10.43 -16.37 -7.61
CA ALA A 31 -11.70 -15.97 -7.01
C ALA A 31 -12.89 -16.49 -7.83
N ALA A 32 -12.83 -16.39 -9.16
CA ALA A 32 -13.84 -16.91 -10.06
C ALA A 32 -13.99 -18.44 -9.93
N GLN A 33 -12.87 -19.18 -9.85
CA GLN A 33 -12.88 -20.62 -9.65
C GLN A 33 -13.52 -21.03 -8.30
N LEU A 34 -13.29 -20.28 -7.24
CA LEU A 34 -13.90 -20.54 -5.93
C LEU A 34 -15.43 -20.33 -5.96
N VAL A 35 -15.89 -19.32 -6.69
CA VAL A 35 -17.34 -19.11 -6.91
C VAL A 35 -17.92 -20.27 -7.69
N GLU A 36 -17.30 -20.69 -8.79
CA GLU A 36 -17.79 -21.74 -9.66
C GLU A 36 -17.80 -23.12 -8.99
N GLN A 37 -16.73 -23.48 -8.28
CA GLN A 37 -16.56 -24.81 -7.71
C GLN A 37 -17.22 -24.99 -6.34
N ARG A 38 -17.33 -23.93 -5.54
CA ARG A 38 -17.78 -24.00 -4.15
C ARG A 38 -18.93 -23.05 -3.82
N GLY A 39 -19.38 -22.25 -4.77
CA GLY A 39 -20.42 -21.24 -4.54
C GLY A 39 -20.04 -20.16 -3.52
N VAL A 40 -18.75 -20.05 -3.22
CA VAL A 40 -18.25 -19.09 -2.23
C VAL A 40 -18.00 -17.75 -2.90
N THR A 41 -18.83 -16.77 -2.58
CA THR A 41 -18.60 -15.38 -3.00
C THR A 41 -17.89 -14.64 -1.89
N LYS A 42 -16.70 -14.12 -2.18
CA LYS A 42 -15.96 -13.23 -1.27
C LYS A 42 -15.88 -11.84 -1.89
N SER A 43 -16.44 -10.87 -1.22
CA SER A 43 -16.21 -9.45 -1.49
C SER A 43 -15.25 -8.88 -0.46
N PHE A 44 -14.35 -7.99 -0.90
CA PHE A 44 -13.50 -7.25 0.01
C PHE A 44 -14.15 -5.90 0.35
N ASP A 45 -14.09 -5.52 1.61
CA ASP A 45 -14.60 -4.24 2.09
C ASP A 45 -13.85 -3.06 1.49
N PHE A 46 -12.58 -3.26 1.23
CA PHE A 46 -11.73 -2.31 0.54
C PHE A 46 -10.58 -3.01 -0.21
N VAL A 47 -10.16 -2.41 -1.29
CA VAL A 47 -8.90 -2.69 -1.99
C VAL A 47 -8.20 -1.37 -2.19
N ARG A 48 -6.96 -1.25 -1.72
CA ARG A 48 -6.16 -0.01 -1.84
C ARG A 48 -4.76 -0.33 -2.31
N VAL A 49 -4.21 0.61 -3.07
CA VAL A 49 -2.82 0.60 -3.53
C VAL A 49 -2.07 1.68 -2.78
N LEU A 50 -0.93 1.32 -2.21
CA LEU A 50 -0.01 2.23 -1.53
C LEU A 50 1.27 2.33 -2.34
N LEU A 51 1.58 3.51 -2.88
CA LEU A 51 2.85 3.75 -3.52
C LEU A 51 3.97 3.79 -2.47
N THR A 52 4.98 2.94 -2.66
CA THR A 52 6.10 2.77 -1.74
C THR A 52 7.43 2.99 -2.43
N ARG A 53 8.48 3.26 -1.67
CA ARG A 53 9.83 3.49 -2.21
C ARG A 53 9.87 4.55 -3.31
N VAL A 54 9.06 5.60 -3.14
CA VAL A 54 8.93 6.65 -4.14
C VAL A 54 10.18 7.53 -4.12
N ASP A 55 10.88 7.56 -5.25
CA ASP A 55 12.05 8.41 -5.47
C ASP A 55 11.68 9.50 -6.47
N ASN A 56 11.42 10.71 -5.97
CA ASN A 56 11.03 11.84 -6.81
C ASN A 56 12.18 12.39 -7.69
N GLN A 57 13.39 11.92 -7.50
CA GLN A 57 14.54 12.27 -8.36
C GLN A 57 14.59 11.38 -9.61
N ASP A 58 13.95 10.23 -9.58
CA ASP A 58 13.81 9.36 -10.75
C ASP A 58 12.73 9.89 -11.70
N THR A 59 13.13 10.29 -12.90
CA THR A 59 12.23 10.87 -13.90
C THR A 59 11.17 9.89 -14.42
N THR A 60 11.41 8.58 -14.31
CA THR A 60 10.47 7.55 -14.74
C THR A 60 9.30 7.37 -13.76
N VAL A 61 9.47 7.75 -12.51
CA VAL A 61 8.46 7.61 -11.45
C VAL A 61 7.17 8.34 -11.81
N ALA A 62 7.24 9.55 -12.34
CA ALA A 62 6.06 10.33 -12.70
C ALA A 62 5.19 9.60 -13.73
N THR A 63 5.80 9.01 -14.76
CA THR A 63 5.10 8.26 -15.82
C THR A 63 4.45 7.00 -15.27
N VAL A 64 5.17 6.23 -14.48
CA VAL A 64 4.65 4.98 -13.89
C VAL A 64 3.57 5.27 -12.84
N ARG A 65 3.75 6.31 -12.03
CA ARG A 65 2.73 6.78 -11.07
C ARG A 65 1.43 7.13 -11.79
N ASP A 66 1.50 7.88 -12.88
CA ASP A 66 0.33 8.25 -13.69
C ASP A 66 -0.38 7.01 -14.23
N TRP A 67 0.37 6.04 -14.75
CA TRP A 67 -0.18 4.76 -15.20
C TRP A 67 -0.86 3.98 -14.07
N ILE A 68 -0.25 3.91 -12.89
CA ILE A 68 -0.82 3.24 -11.71
C ILE A 68 -2.13 3.94 -11.29
N ASN A 69 -2.14 5.26 -11.22
CA ASN A 69 -3.33 6.02 -10.85
C ASN A 69 -4.49 5.81 -11.84
N LYS A 70 -4.20 5.68 -13.12
CA LYS A 70 -5.22 5.38 -14.14
C LYS A 70 -5.70 3.94 -14.07
N THR A 71 -4.79 2.99 -13.88
CA THR A 71 -5.10 1.56 -13.84
C THR A 71 -5.92 1.20 -12.59
N TYR A 72 -5.60 1.80 -11.45
CA TYR A 72 -6.26 1.57 -10.16
C TYR A 72 -7.05 2.79 -9.69
N GLU A 73 -7.77 3.43 -10.60
CA GLU A 73 -8.52 4.63 -10.32
C GLU A 73 -9.44 4.50 -9.09
N GLY A 74 -9.36 5.46 -8.19
CA GLY A 74 -10.11 5.46 -6.94
C GLY A 74 -9.60 4.50 -5.85
N LYS A 75 -8.56 3.71 -6.13
CA LYS A 75 -7.99 2.74 -5.18
C LYS A 75 -6.63 3.13 -4.63
N VAL A 76 -5.94 4.05 -5.29
CA VAL A 76 -4.62 4.50 -4.84
C VAL A 76 -4.77 5.45 -3.66
N LEU A 77 -4.08 5.17 -2.56
CA LEU A 77 -4.09 6.04 -1.39
C LEU A 77 -3.49 7.42 -1.73
N PRO A 78 -4.06 8.51 -1.20
CA PRO A 78 -3.53 9.87 -1.38
C PRO A 78 -2.33 10.16 -0.47
N ALA A 79 -1.48 9.17 -0.25
CA ALA A 79 -0.25 9.26 0.51
C ALA A 79 0.74 8.25 -0.04
N GLU A 80 2.02 8.57 0.03
CA GLU A 80 3.11 7.75 -0.51
C GLU A 80 4.19 7.56 0.55
N ILE A 81 4.85 6.41 0.53
CA ILE A 81 6.03 6.15 1.34
C ILE A 81 7.28 6.48 0.50
N PRO A 82 8.05 7.50 0.87
CA PRO A 82 9.26 7.85 0.14
C PRO A 82 10.36 6.80 0.33
N ARG A 83 11.23 6.68 -0.66
CA ARG A 83 12.48 5.94 -0.51
C ARG A 83 13.38 6.67 0.50
N THR A 84 13.70 6.02 1.60
CA THR A 84 14.57 6.59 2.63
C THR A 84 15.45 5.51 3.27
N THR A 85 16.60 5.93 3.79
CA THR A 85 17.46 5.04 4.59
C THR A 85 16.94 4.80 6.00
N VAL A 86 16.01 5.63 6.47
CA VAL A 86 15.42 5.52 7.82
C VAL A 86 14.73 4.17 8.01
N ALA A 87 13.89 3.78 7.06
CA ALA A 87 13.19 2.50 7.13
C ALA A 87 14.15 1.31 7.07
N SER A 88 15.19 1.38 6.22
CA SER A 88 16.20 0.32 6.10
C SER A 88 17.04 0.21 7.37
N SER A 89 17.45 1.34 7.96
CA SER A 89 18.25 1.37 9.20
C SER A 89 17.46 0.84 10.38
N SER A 90 16.21 1.28 10.55
CA SER A 90 15.36 0.78 11.64
C SER A 90 15.04 -0.71 11.49
N SER A 91 14.80 -1.19 10.29
CA SER A 91 14.57 -2.62 10.03
C SER A 91 15.81 -3.46 10.33
N ALA A 92 17.01 -2.97 10.06
CA ALA A 92 18.26 -3.65 10.41
C ALA A 92 18.43 -3.83 11.92
N GLU A 93 17.82 -2.96 12.72
CA GLU A 93 17.77 -3.02 14.19
C GLU A 93 16.50 -3.71 14.72
N PHE A 94 15.74 -4.39 13.86
CA PHE A 94 14.48 -5.03 14.18
C PHE A 94 13.40 -4.09 14.73
N GLY A 95 13.47 -2.81 14.34
CA GLY A 95 12.51 -1.78 14.71
C GLY A 95 11.77 -1.20 13.52
N THR A 96 11.00 -0.17 13.79
CA THR A 96 10.26 0.63 12.83
C THR A 96 10.77 2.08 12.82
N VAL A 97 10.26 2.90 11.90
CA VAL A 97 10.57 4.35 11.89
C VAL A 97 10.11 5.07 13.17
N PHE A 98 9.21 4.47 13.95
CA PHE A 98 8.71 5.03 15.21
C PHE A 98 9.57 4.66 16.40
N ASP A 99 10.38 3.60 16.28
CA ASP A 99 11.25 3.11 17.37
C ASP A 99 12.60 3.79 17.43
N VAL A 100 12.93 4.60 16.41
CA VAL A 100 14.22 5.30 16.33
C VAL A 100 14.25 6.44 17.34
N ALA A 101 14.96 6.24 18.45
CA ALA A 101 15.14 7.24 19.48
C ALA A 101 16.06 8.39 19.02
N ARG A 102 17.04 8.07 18.19
CA ARG A 102 17.99 9.04 17.64
C ARG A 102 18.42 8.61 16.25
N TYR A 103 18.15 9.43 15.26
CA TYR A 103 18.60 9.22 13.89
C TYR A 103 19.86 10.06 13.61
N GLU A 104 20.94 9.40 13.19
CA GLU A 104 22.24 10.04 12.96
C GLU A 104 22.33 10.79 11.63
N GLY A 105 21.37 10.59 10.72
CA GLY A 105 21.30 11.28 9.44
C GLY A 105 20.55 12.61 9.49
N SER A 106 20.06 13.06 8.34
CA SER A 106 19.28 14.29 8.22
C SER A 106 17.96 14.19 8.99
N GLN A 107 17.74 15.12 9.94
CA GLN A 107 16.48 15.20 10.69
C GLN A 107 15.28 15.51 9.78
N LYS A 108 15.48 16.25 8.70
CA LYS A 108 14.46 16.52 7.69
C LYS A 108 14.03 15.23 6.98
N THR A 109 14.98 14.36 6.63
CA THR A 109 14.69 13.05 6.03
C THR A 109 13.95 12.13 7.00
N TYR A 110 14.38 12.11 8.25
CA TYR A 110 13.71 11.35 9.31
C TYR A 110 12.26 11.80 9.51
N LYS A 111 12.04 13.11 9.66
CA LYS A 111 10.71 13.69 9.83
C LYS A 111 9.81 13.37 8.63
N ARG A 112 10.32 13.52 7.41
CA ARG A 112 9.57 13.20 6.18
C ARG A 112 9.14 11.73 6.13
N ALA A 113 10.03 10.81 6.48
CA ALA A 113 9.70 9.39 6.54
C ALA A 113 8.62 9.10 7.58
N ARG A 114 8.79 9.60 8.79
CA ARG A 114 7.84 9.41 9.88
C ARG A 114 6.47 10.00 9.57
N ASP A 115 6.42 11.22 9.05
CA ASP A 115 5.16 11.88 8.67
C ASP A 115 4.42 11.09 7.57
N ALA A 116 5.15 10.49 6.62
CA ALA A 116 4.56 9.65 5.58
C ALA A 116 3.91 8.38 6.15
N TYR A 117 4.57 7.68 7.06
CA TYR A 117 4.00 6.50 7.73
C TYR A 117 2.82 6.88 8.64
N ASP A 118 2.91 8.00 9.37
CA ASP A 118 1.78 8.52 10.16
C ASP A 118 0.56 8.77 9.28
N ARG A 119 0.74 9.42 8.13
CA ARG A 119 -0.36 9.72 7.21
C ARG A 119 -0.99 8.46 6.64
N VAL A 120 -0.19 7.48 6.25
CA VAL A 120 -0.70 6.19 5.76
C VAL A 120 -1.48 5.47 6.86
N SER A 121 -0.96 5.47 8.08
CA SER A 121 -1.63 4.85 9.24
C SER A 121 -2.99 5.50 9.52
N GLU A 122 -3.08 6.81 9.49
CA GLU A 122 -4.35 7.55 9.66
C GLU A 122 -5.36 7.19 8.58
N LEU A 123 -4.95 7.18 7.30
CA LEU A 123 -5.82 6.81 6.18
C LEU A 123 -6.31 5.37 6.28
N MET A 124 -5.44 4.43 6.65
CA MET A 124 -5.83 3.04 6.84
C MET A 124 -6.77 2.86 8.03
N GLU A 125 -6.54 3.56 9.13
CA GLU A 125 -7.45 3.55 10.28
C GLU A 125 -8.85 4.03 9.89
N GLU A 126 -8.96 5.14 9.14
CA GLU A 126 -10.24 5.65 8.64
C GLU A 126 -10.97 4.61 7.79
N ILE A 127 -10.25 3.95 6.85
CA ILE A 127 -10.81 2.94 5.96
C ILE A 127 -11.31 1.71 6.76
N ILE A 128 -10.51 1.24 7.70
CA ILE A 128 -10.86 0.08 8.54
C ILE A 128 -12.07 0.41 9.43
N ARG A 129 -12.10 1.58 10.05
CA ARG A 129 -13.24 2.02 10.87
C ARG A 129 -14.51 2.16 10.05
N ALA A 130 -14.42 2.66 8.83
CA ALA A 130 -15.57 2.74 7.92
C ALA A 130 -16.08 1.35 7.53
N SER A 131 -15.20 0.39 7.30
CA SER A 131 -15.54 -1.01 7.06
C SER A 131 -16.30 -1.60 8.25
N TRP A 132 -15.77 -1.49 9.45
CA TRP A 132 -16.42 -2.01 10.66
C TRP A 132 -17.80 -1.41 10.91
N ARG A 133 -17.98 -0.11 10.69
CA ARG A 133 -19.30 0.53 10.82
C ARG A 133 -20.33 -0.06 9.87
N ARG A 134 -19.95 -0.40 8.65
CA ARG A 134 -20.84 -1.07 7.70
C ARG A 134 -21.34 -2.42 8.22
N HIS A 135 -20.46 -3.19 8.85
CA HIS A 135 -20.80 -4.49 9.41
C HIS A 135 -21.67 -4.39 10.68
N LEU A 136 -21.52 -3.31 11.47
CA LEU A 136 -22.34 -3.09 12.65
C LEU A 136 -23.76 -2.65 12.35
N VAL A 137 -24.01 -2.08 11.17
CA VAL A 137 -25.34 -1.59 10.75
C VAL A 137 -26.10 -2.64 9.92
N ALA A 138 -25.40 -3.58 9.37
CA ALA A 138 -25.99 -4.71 8.62
C ALA A 138 -26.40 -5.84 9.56
#